data_6f136fbc8eb02b45e90f0713629d6248
#
_entry.id   6f136fbc8eb02b45e90f0713629d6248
#
_cell.length_a   1.000
_cell.length_b   1.000
_cell.length_c   1.000
_cell.angle_alpha   90.00
_cell.angle_beta   90.00
_cell.angle_gamma   90.00
#
_symmetry.space_group_name_H-M   'P 1'
#
loop_
_entity.id
_entity.type
_entity.pdbx_description
1 polymer ?
#
loop_
_entity_poly.entity_id
_entity_poly.type
_entity_poly.pdbx_seq_one_letter_code
_entity_poly.pdbx_strand_id
1 'polypeptide(L)'
;MKDRIGDWLRVLANIQVSKKWLLLSFLAVLMIVALINFLALGLARRTFVFYAIDGGAISVENRMLRRSSSRELAVTRYVEEALLGPVSPNSLPLFPRETRLRSLLYRDGVVYADLSENAVLPPVEGGEVLKNFKTLHDGITRNFPFVREARFFIAGRAAYVAEFRQTGTGRRP
;
A
#
# COMPACT_ATOMS: atom_id res chain seq x y z
N MET A 1 -20.99 45.63 -25.64
CA MET A 1 -20.60 44.31 -25.05
C MET A 1 -21.14 44.07 -23.63
N LYS A 2 -21.89 44.99 -23.08
CA LYS A 2 -22.48 44.93 -21.71
C LYS A 2 -23.86 44.25 -21.64
N ASP A 3 -24.58 44.19 -22.75
CA ASP A 3 -25.99 43.75 -22.79
C ASP A 3 -26.15 42.20 -22.80
N ARG A 4 -25.15 41.48 -23.26
CA ARG A 4 -25.22 40.00 -23.36
C ARG A 4 -25.20 39.27 -22.01
N ILE A 5 -24.61 39.87 -20.97
CA ILE A 5 -24.56 39.26 -19.63
C ILE A 5 -25.93 39.41 -18.93
N GLY A 6 -26.63 40.53 -19.17
CA GLY A 6 -27.96 40.76 -18.60
C GLY A 6 -29.02 39.79 -19.12
N ASP A 7 -28.93 39.41 -20.39
CA ASP A 7 -29.88 38.47 -21.00
C ASP A 7 -29.71 37.05 -20.50
N TRP A 8 -28.47 36.60 -20.27
CA TRP A 8 -28.19 35.30 -19.67
C TRP A 8 -28.71 35.19 -18.22
N LEU A 9 -28.59 36.28 -17.45
CA LEU A 9 -29.10 36.34 -16.08
C LEU A 9 -30.64 36.31 -16.03
N ARG A 10 -31.32 36.95 -17.01
CA ARG A 10 -32.77 36.90 -17.13
C ARG A 10 -33.29 35.53 -17.56
N VAL A 11 -32.57 34.82 -18.43
CA VAL A 11 -32.90 33.45 -18.85
C VAL A 11 -32.77 32.50 -17.66
N LEU A 12 -31.73 32.64 -16.83
CA LEU A 12 -31.55 31.85 -15.62
C LEU A 12 -32.61 32.16 -14.53
N ALA A 13 -33.03 33.42 -14.41
CA ALA A 13 -34.04 33.82 -13.43
C ALA A 13 -35.46 33.36 -13.79
N ASN A 14 -35.73 33.06 -15.04
CA ASN A 14 -37.08 32.67 -15.53
C ASN A 14 -37.25 31.15 -15.69
N ILE A 15 -36.27 30.35 -15.31
CA ILE A 15 -36.41 28.92 -15.26
C ILE A 15 -37.21 28.57 -13.99
N GLN A 16 -38.50 28.40 -14.15
CA GLN A 16 -39.37 27.83 -13.13
C GLN A 16 -39.00 26.34 -12.96
N VAL A 17 -37.87 26.11 -12.29
CA VAL A 17 -37.35 24.75 -12.01
C VAL A 17 -38.32 24.11 -11.04
N SER A 18 -39.09 23.14 -11.54
CA SER A 18 -39.99 22.38 -10.66
C SER A 18 -39.19 21.79 -9.52
N LYS A 19 -39.77 21.71 -8.30
CA LYS A 19 -39.10 21.14 -7.09
C LYS A 19 -38.47 19.76 -7.36
N LYS A 20 -39.01 19.01 -8.33
CA LYS A 20 -38.51 17.72 -8.79
C LYS A 20 -37.14 17.83 -9.48
N TRP A 21 -36.95 18.85 -10.33
CA TRP A 21 -35.66 19.08 -11.01
C TRP A 21 -34.57 19.57 -10.05
N LEU A 22 -34.94 20.40 -9.06
CA LEU A 22 -34.01 20.82 -7.99
C LEU A 22 -33.54 19.64 -7.15
N LEU A 23 -34.45 18.74 -6.78
CA LEU A 23 -34.14 17.51 -6.07
C LEU A 23 -33.22 16.60 -6.88
N LEU A 24 -33.52 16.41 -8.18
CA LEU A 24 -32.71 15.62 -9.09
C LEU A 24 -31.29 16.17 -9.26
N SER A 25 -31.15 17.49 -9.43
CA SER A 25 -29.84 18.13 -9.56
C SER A 25 -29.03 18.04 -8.27
N PHE A 26 -29.67 18.21 -7.11
CA PHE A 26 -29.03 18.03 -5.82
C PHE A 26 -28.53 16.58 -5.61
N LEU A 27 -29.37 15.60 -5.95
CA LEU A 27 -28.99 14.18 -5.88
C LEU A 27 -27.83 13.86 -6.84
N ALA A 28 -27.85 14.42 -8.06
CA ALA A 28 -26.76 14.25 -9.03
C ALA A 28 -25.44 14.83 -8.49
N VAL A 29 -25.47 16.02 -7.88
CA VAL A 29 -24.27 16.62 -7.26
C VAL A 29 -23.76 15.77 -6.12
N LEU A 30 -24.62 15.28 -5.23
CA LEU A 30 -24.23 14.36 -4.15
C LEU A 30 -23.61 13.09 -4.69
N MET A 31 -24.17 12.51 -5.75
CA MET A 31 -23.62 11.30 -6.38
C MET A 31 -22.25 11.56 -7.01
N ILE A 32 -22.05 12.70 -7.65
CA ILE A 32 -20.75 13.10 -8.21
C ILE A 32 -19.72 13.29 -7.08
N VAL A 33 -20.07 13.98 -6.01
CA VAL A 33 -19.20 14.18 -4.84
C VAL A 33 -18.85 12.83 -4.19
N ALA A 34 -19.82 11.95 -4.03
CA ALA A 34 -19.59 10.60 -3.50
C ALA A 34 -18.66 9.78 -4.41
N LEU A 35 -18.86 9.87 -5.74
CA LEU A 35 -18.01 9.19 -6.72
C LEU A 35 -16.58 9.75 -6.70
N ILE A 36 -16.40 11.06 -6.65
CA ILE A 36 -15.08 11.71 -6.54
C ILE A 36 -14.39 11.25 -5.24
N ASN A 37 -15.08 11.26 -4.11
CA ASN A 37 -14.55 10.76 -2.83
C ASN A 37 -14.19 9.28 -2.92
N PHE A 38 -15.04 8.45 -3.51
CA PHE A 38 -14.75 7.02 -3.70
C PHE A 38 -13.52 6.79 -4.56
N LEU A 39 -13.35 7.53 -5.65
CA LEU A 39 -12.18 7.47 -6.52
C LEU A 39 -10.91 8.03 -5.84
N ALA A 40 -11.04 9.10 -5.08
CA ALA A 40 -9.92 9.74 -4.37
C ALA A 40 -9.46 8.93 -3.15
N LEU A 41 -10.39 8.29 -2.43
CA LEU A 41 -10.12 7.41 -1.29
C LEU A 41 -9.74 5.99 -1.72
N GLY A 42 -9.53 5.76 -3.02
CA GLY A 42 -9.34 4.47 -3.67
C GLY A 42 -8.55 3.47 -2.82
N LEU A 43 -9.09 2.29 -2.68
CA LEU A 43 -8.42 1.14 -2.11
C LEU A 43 -7.54 0.48 -3.18
N ALA A 44 -6.37 0.01 -2.80
CA ALA A 44 -5.48 -0.78 -3.63
C ALA A 44 -5.35 -2.19 -3.04
N ARG A 45 -5.69 -3.20 -3.84
CA ARG A 45 -5.47 -4.59 -3.44
C ARG A 45 -3.96 -4.86 -3.39
N ARG A 46 -3.49 -5.39 -2.25
CA ARG A 46 -2.11 -5.78 -2.02
C ARG A 46 -2.05 -7.22 -1.58
N THR A 47 -1.06 -7.95 -2.10
CA THR A 47 -0.86 -9.36 -1.81
C THR A 47 0.26 -9.50 -0.77
N PHE A 48 -0.04 -10.19 0.31
CA PHE A 48 0.89 -10.54 1.37
C PHE A 48 1.14 -12.05 1.33
N VAL A 49 2.37 -12.43 1.63
CA VAL A 49 2.79 -13.83 1.69
C VAL A 49 3.27 -14.12 3.09
N PHE A 50 2.72 -15.18 3.66
CA PHE A 50 3.09 -15.71 4.97
C PHE A 50 3.36 -17.20 4.84
N TYR A 51 3.69 -17.86 5.95
CA TYR A 51 3.89 -19.30 6.00
C TYR A 51 2.79 -19.94 6.84
N ALA A 52 2.27 -21.08 6.40
CA ALA A 52 1.31 -21.85 7.18
C ALA A 52 2.00 -22.55 8.34
N ILE A 53 1.28 -22.77 9.44
CA ILE A 53 1.78 -23.46 10.64
C ILE A 53 2.14 -24.91 10.32
N ASP A 54 1.41 -25.55 9.39
CA ASP A 54 1.48 -26.99 9.10
C ASP A 54 2.67 -27.42 8.22
N GLY A 55 3.81 -26.73 8.26
CA GLY A 55 5.04 -27.23 7.62
C GLY A 55 5.52 -26.45 6.41
N GLY A 56 5.35 -25.14 6.40
CA GLY A 56 6.04 -24.26 5.46
C GLY A 56 5.33 -24.05 4.13
N ALA A 57 4.09 -24.48 3.99
CA ALA A 57 3.24 -24.09 2.87
C ALA A 57 3.05 -22.56 2.85
N ILE A 58 2.98 -21.99 1.64
CA ILE A 58 2.78 -20.56 1.46
C ILE A 58 1.30 -20.21 1.68
N SER A 59 1.04 -19.27 2.57
CA SER A 59 -0.26 -18.65 2.79
C SER A 59 -0.30 -17.28 2.14
N VAL A 60 -1.27 -17.04 1.27
CA VAL A 60 -1.40 -15.79 0.52
C VAL A 60 -2.65 -15.05 0.98
N GLU A 61 -2.47 -13.82 1.46
CA GLU A 61 -3.56 -12.94 1.86
C GLU A 61 -3.63 -11.72 0.95
N ASN A 62 -4.85 -11.36 0.54
CA ASN A 62 -5.10 -10.13 -0.20
C ASN A 62 -5.79 -9.13 0.72
N ARG A 63 -5.16 -7.99 0.93
CA ARG A 63 -5.69 -6.91 1.75
C ARG A 63 -5.92 -5.65 0.92
N MET A 64 -6.96 -4.91 1.28
CA MET A 64 -7.28 -3.62 0.66
C MET A 64 -6.63 -2.51 1.47
N LEU A 65 -5.55 -1.95 0.96
CA LEU A 65 -4.88 -0.82 1.58
C LEU A 65 -5.35 0.49 0.95
N ARG A 66 -5.44 1.52 1.77
CA ARG A 66 -5.75 2.87 1.30
C ARG A 66 -4.65 3.35 0.35
N ARG A 67 -5.03 3.84 -0.83
CA ARG A 67 -4.07 4.49 -1.74
C ARG A 67 -3.40 5.65 -1.03
N SER A 68 -2.13 5.82 -1.30
CA SER A 68 -1.32 6.89 -0.72
C SER A 68 -0.97 7.92 -1.77
N SER A 69 -0.83 9.18 -1.36
CA SER A 69 -0.46 10.30 -2.24
C SER A 69 0.98 10.18 -2.73
N SER A 70 1.86 9.52 -1.99
CA SER A 70 3.25 9.29 -2.37
C SER A 70 3.58 7.81 -2.50
N ARG A 71 4.59 7.51 -3.34
CA ARG A 71 5.14 6.16 -3.51
C ARG A 71 5.72 5.62 -2.20
N GLU A 72 6.44 6.47 -1.49
CA GLU A 72 7.05 6.17 -0.20
C GLU A 72 6.00 5.74 0.83
N LEU A 73 4.97 6.56 1.03
CA LEU A 73 3.89 6.25 1.98
C LEU A 73 3.12 4.98 1.59
N ALA A 74 3.01 4.67 0.28
CA ALA A 74 2.37 3.45 -0.17
C ALA A 74 3.16 2.19 0.25
N VAL A 75 4.49 2.24 0.12
CA VAL A 75 5.38 1.15 0.56
C VAL A 75 5.45 1.08 2.08
N THR A 76 5.53 2.22 2.76
CA THR A 76 5.50 2.31 4.24
C THR A 76 4.31 1.54 4.80
N ARG A 77 3.10 1.85 4.34
CA ARG A 77 1.88 1.15 4.78
C ARG A 77 1.90 -0.35 4.48
N TYR A 78 2.46 -0.74 3.34
CA TYR A 78 2.59 -2.16 3.02
C TYR A 78 3.53 -2.87 4.00
N VAL A 79 4.69 -2.27 4.32
CA VAL A 79 5.65 -2.84 5.27
C VAL A 79 5.04 -2.90 6.67
N GLU A 80 4.40 -1.83 7.12
CA GLU A 80 3.70 -1.80 8.42
C GLU A 80 2.64 -2.91 8.52
N GLU A 81 1.82 -3.09 7.49
CA GLU A 81 0.82 -4.17 7.44
C GLU A 81 1.45 -5.57 7.41
N ALA A 82 2.59 -5.75 6.74
CA ALA A 82 3.32 -7.02 6.75
C ALA A 82 3.89 -7.34 8.14
N LEU A 83 4.35 -6.31 8.87
CA LEU A 83 4.87 -6.46 10.24
C LEU A 83 3.76 -6.78 11.26
N LEU A 84 2.52 -6.35 11.03
CA LEU A 84 1.37 -6.74 11.87
C LEU A 84 1.11 -8.26 11.82
N GLY A 85 1.58 -8.92 10.76
CA GLY A 85 1.42 -10.37 10.58
C GLY A 85 0.11 -10.77 9.89
N PRO A 86 -0.16 -12.09 9.78
CA PRO A 86 -1.32 -12.63 9.09
C PRO A 86 -2.61 -12.39 9.88
N VAL A 87 -3.73 -12.28 9.14
CA VAL A 87 -5.09 -12.31 9.72
C VAL A 87 -5.54 -13.74 9.98
N SER A 88 -5.09 -14.67 9.12
CA SER A 88 -5.39 -16.10 9.29
C SER A 88 -4.69 -16.66 10.53
N PRO A 89 -5.42 -17.32 11.43
CA PRO A 89 -4.83 -17.96 12.62
C PRO A 89 -3.91 -19.14 12.26
N ASN A 90 -4.06 -19.71 11.06
CA ASN A 90 -3.25 -20.82 10.58
C ASN A 90 -1.96 -20.39 9.86
N SER A 91 -1.61 -19.13 9.96
CA SER A 91 -0.40 -18.57 9.34
C SER A 91 0.53 -17.95 10.37
N LEU A 92 1.83 -18.07 10.12
CA LEU A 92 2.89 -17.52 10.96
C LEU A 92 3.26 -16.10 10.51
N PRO A 93 3.51 -15.16 11.44
CA PRO A 93 4.03 -13.86 11.11
C PRO A 93 5.44 -13.97 10.55
N LEU A 94 5.86 -13.02 9.71
CA LEU A 94 7.23 -12.97 9.19
C LEU A 94 8.23 -12.50 10.26
N PHE A 95 7.78 -11.64 11.16
CA PHE A 95 8.61 -11.03 12.21
C PHE A 95 7.90 -11.10 13.55
N PRO A 96 8.65 -11.05 14.67
CA PRO A 96 8.06 -10.90 16.00
C PRO A 96 7.10 -9.69 16.07
N ARG A 97 6.06 -9.79 16.87
CA ARG A 97 5.02 -8.75 17.02
C ARG A 97 5.56 -7.39 17.49
N GLU A 98 6.69 -7.41 18.18
CA GLU A 98 7.37 -6.22 18.69
C GLU A 98 8.21 -5.51 17.63
N THR A 99 8.36 -6.11 16.43
CA THR A 99 9.09 -5.50 15.32
C THR A 99 8.37 -4.26 14.83
N ARG A 100 9.10 -3.16 14.69
CA ARG A 100 8.57 -1.86 14.23
C ARG A 100 9.38 -1.38 13.03
N LEU A 101 8.70 -0.72 12.12
CA LEU A 101 9.34 0.10 11.09
C LEU A 101 9.79 1.41 11.74
N ARG A 102 11.10 1.68 11.77
CA ARG A 102 11.69 2.92 12.32
C ARG A 102 11.65 4.04 11.31
N SER A 103 12.04 3.72 10.08
CA SER A 103 11.97 4.67 8.96
C SER A 103 11.91 3.91 7.63
N LEU A 104 11.37 4.56 6.61
CA LEU A 104 11.39 4.09 5.25
C LEU A 104 11.64 5.27 4.32
N LEU A 105 12.55 5.10 3.38
CA LEU A 105 12.89 6.07 2.34
C LEU A 105 12.76 5.38 0.98
N TYR A 106 12.12 6.03 0.03
CA TYR A 106 12.10 5.62 -1.38
C TYR A 106 12.89 6.59 -2.23
N ARG A 107 13.94 6.11 -2.89
CA ARG A 107 14.76 6.91 -3.79
C ARG A 107 15.18 6.11 -5.02
N ASP A 108 14.96 6.66 -6.21
CA ASP A 108 15.44 6.12 -7.50
C ASP A 108 15.12 4.63 -7.72
N GLY A 109 13.93 4.18 -7.32
CA GLY A 109 13.52 2.79 -7.46
C GLY A 109 14.02 1.86 -6.37
N VAL A 110 14.71 2.37 -5.36
CA VAL A 110 15.21 1.60 -4.22
C VAL A 110 14.45 2.02 -2.95
N VAL A 111 13.99 1.04 -2.20
CA VAL A 111 13.41 1.22 -0.87
C VAL A 111 14.49 0.93 0.17
N TYR A 112 14.64 1.83 1.12
CA TYR A 112 15.49 1.67 2.30
C TYR A 112 14.58 1.60 3.51
N ALA A 113 14.47 0.42 4.13
CA ALA A 113 13.59 0.20 5.27
C ALA A 113 14.43 -0.15 6.51
N ASP A 114 14.36 0.68 7.56
CA ASP A 114 15.01 0.44 8.84
C ASP A 114 14.02 -0.13 9.83
N LEU A 115 14.28 -1.34 10.30
CA LEU A 115 13.47 -2.06 11.26
C LEU A 115 14.11 -2.02 12.64
N SER A 116 13.30 -2.26 13.67
CA SER A 116 13.80 -2.41 15.04
C SER A 116 14.65 -3.69 15.20
N GLU A 117 15.42 -3.74 16.26
CA GLU A 117 16.33 -4.86 16.57
C GLU A 117 15.62 -6.22 16.65
N ASN A 118 14.36 -6.24 17.05
CA ASN A 118 13.56 -7.47 17.12
C ASN A 118 13.42 -8.18 15.77
N ALA A 119 13.67 -7.49 14.66
CA ALA A 119 13.61 -8.09 13.32
C ALA A 119 14.65 -9.18 13.07
N VAL A 120 15.72 -9.28 13.88
CA VAL A 120 16.72 -10.37 13.79
C VAL A 120 16.29 -11.64 14.51
N LEU A 121 15.23 -11.57 15.30
CA LEU A 121 14.72 -12.72 16.02
C LEU A 121 13.74 -13.50 15.12
N PRO A 122 13.76 -14.84 15.16
CA PRO A 122 12.73 -15.61 14.49
C PRO A 122 11.39 -15.41 15.19
N PRO A 123 10.27 -15.30 14.44
CA PRO A 123 8.94 -15.12 15.03
C PRO A 123 8.45 -16.38 15.76
N VAL A 124 9.02 -17.52 15.41
CA VAL A 124 8.78 -18.83 16.02
C VAL A 124 10.10 -19.58 16.13
N GLU A 125 10.18 -20.52 17.07
CA GLU A 125 11.37 -21.36 17.26
C GLU A 125 11.69 -22.14 15.98
N GLY A 126 12.94 -22.09 15.52
CA GLY A 126 13.39 -22.70 14.26
C GLY A 126 13.07 -21.92 13.00
N GLY A 127 12.49 -20.72 13.09
CA GLY A 127 12.18 -19.87 11.93
C GLY A 127 13.44 -19.29 11.27
N GLU A 128 13.40 -19.17 9.94
CA GLU A 128 14.50 -18.63 9.12
C GLU A 128 14.34 -17.12 8.90
N VAL A 129 15.07 -16.31 9.63
CA VAL A 129 14.99 -14.84 9.55
C VAL A 129 15.31 -14.34 8.15
N LEU A 130 16.34 -14.87 7.49
CA LEU A 130 16.71 -14.48 6.12
C LEU A 130 15.58 -14.74 5.13
N LYS A 131 14.89 -15.87 5.23
CA LYS A 131 13.73 -16.22 4.39
C LYS A 131 12.58 -15.24 4.58
N ASN A 132 12.37 -14.75 5.79
CA ASN A 132 11.34 -13.77 6.11
C ASN A 132 11.64 -12.41 5.47
N PHE A 133 12.90 -11.97 5.54
CA PHE A 133 13.33 -10.75 4.82
C PHE A 133 13.20 -10.89 3.30
N LYS A 134 13.55 -12.05 2.74
CA LYS A 134 13.36 -12.33 1.31
C LYS A 134 11.87 -12.28 0.92
N THR A 135 11.00 -12.85 1.73
CA THR A 135 9.56 -12.82 1.50
C THR A 135 9.02 -11.40 1.53
N LEU A 136 9.49 -10.57 2.47
CA LEU A 136 9.12 -9.15 2.51
C LEU A 136 9.65 -8.37 1.29
N HIS A 137 10.91 -8.62 0.89
CA HIS A 137 11.52 -8.05 -0.32
C HIS A 137 10.69 -8.36 -1.57
N ASP A 138 10.39 -9.66 -1.79
CA ASP A 138 9.63 -10.14 -2.94
C ASP A 138 8.18 -9.61 -2.91
N GLY A 139 7.61 -9.46 -1.71
CA GLY A 139 6.32 -8.84 -1.50
C GLY A 139 6.31 -7.37 -1.93
N ILE A 140 7.31 -6.58 -1.55
CA ILE A 140 7.45 -5.17 -1.93
C ILE A 140 7.60 -5.05 -3.45
N THR A 141 8.55 -5.76 -4.05
CA THR A 141 8.85 -5.65 -5.49
C THR A 141 7.69 -6.13 -6.37
N ARG A 142 6.95 -7.14 -5.94
CA ARG A 142 5.76 -7.65 -6.64
C ARG A 142 4.59 -6.66 -6.58
N ASN A 143 4.34 -6.05 -5.43
CA ASN A 143 3.21 -5.14 -5.24
C ASN A 143 3.45 -3.73 -5.80
N PHE A 144 4.71 -3.33 -5.97
CA PHE A 144 5.10 -1.99 -6.41
C PHE A 144 6.06 -2.05 -7.60
N PRO A 145 5.55 -2.05 -8.85
CA PRO A 145 6.38 -2.15 -10.05
C PRO A 145 7.43 -1.03 -10.20
N PHE A 146 7.26 0.08 -9.49
CA PHE A 146 8.22 1.17 -9.46
C PHE A 146 9.40 0.91 -8.49
N VAL A 147 9.32 -0.13 -7.65
CA VAL A 147 10.41 -0.57 -6.78
C VAL A 147 11.20 -1.66 -7.49
N ARG A 148 12.48 -1.43 -7.69
CA ARG A 148 13.41 -2.38 -8.30
C ARG A 148 14.16 -3.21 -7.25
N GLU A 149 14.39 -2.61 -6.08
CA GLU A 149 15.17 -3.21 -5.00
C GLU A 149 14.64 -2.73 -3.65
N ALA A 150 14.66 -3.59 -2.65
CA ALA A 150 14.43 -3.20 -1.26
C ALA A 150 15.65 -3.58 -0.42
N ARG A 151 16.19 -2.63 0.32
CA ARG A 151 17.32 -2.77 1.23
C ARG A 151 16.84 -2.62 2.66
N PHE A 152 17.22 -3.56 3.49
CA PHE A 152 16.82 -3.57 4.88
C PHE A 152 17.97 -3.16 5.79
N PHE A 153 17.62 -2.39 6.80
CA PHE A 153 18.49 -1.97 7.88
C PHE A 153 17.87 -2.46 9.18
N ILE A 154 18.69 -2.73 10.16
CA ILE A 154 18.27 -3.10 11.50
C ILE A 154 18.99 -2.16 12.45
N ALA A 155 18.23 -1.32 13.14
CA ALA A 155 18.78 -0.27 14.02
C ALA A 155 19.87 0.59 13.34
N GLY A 156 19.64 0.96 12.05
CA GLY A 156 20.57 1.76 11.26
C GLY A 156 21.74 1.00 10.64
N ARG A 157 21.89 -0.31 10.88
CA ARG A 157 22.94 -1.14 10.29
C ARG A 157 22.38 -1.94 9.11
N ALA A 158 23.10 -1.94 7.98
CA ALA A 158 22.68 -2.69 6.79
C ALA A 158 22.58 -4.20 7.08
N ALA A 159 21.43 -4.79 6.74
CA ALA A 159 21.16 -6.20 6.94
C ALA A 159 20.98 -6.91 5.59
N TYR A 160 21.62 -8.06 5.41
CA TYR A 160 21.41 -9.01 4.29
C TYR A 160 21.57 -8.44 2.87
N VAL A 161 22.35 -7.36 2.69
CA VAL A 161 22.51 -6.66 1.40
C VAL A 161 23.13 -7.56 0.31
N ALA A 162 23.97 -8.52 0.69
CA ALA A 162 24.69 -9.37 -0.25
C ALA A 162 23.79 -10.46 -0.89
N GLU A 163 22.85 -11.01 -0.13
CA GLU A 163 22.02 -12.14 -0.55
C GLU A 163 20.92 -11.73 -1.53
N PHE A 164 20.39 -10.52 -1.42
CA PHE A 164 19.35 -10.02 -2.33
C PHE A 164 19.88 -9.63 -3.72
N ARG A 165 21.18 -9.32 -3.82
CA ARG A 165 21.82 -8.94 -5.08
C ARG A 165 21.96 -10.13 -6.05
N GLN A 166 22.03 -11.36 -5.54
CA GLN A 166 22.19 -12.57 -6.37
C GLN A 166 20.88 -13.05 -7.00
N THR A 167 19.71 -12.70 -6.45
CA THR A 167 18.41 -13.13 -6.97
C THR A 167 17.88 -12.25 -8.11
N GLY A 168 18.41 -11.05 -8.27
CA GLY A 168 17.99 -10.08 -9.31
C GLY A 168 18.54 -10.35 -10.72
N THR A 169 19.48 -11.27 -10.87
CA THR A 169 20.18 -11.52 -12.17
C THR A 169 19.47 -12.56 -13.05
N GLY A 170 18.35 -13.12 -12.62
CA GLY A 170 17.62 -14.20 -13.31
C GLY A 170 16.55 -13.75 -14.33
N ARG A 171 16.34 -12.47 -14.60
CA ARG A 171 15.52 -12.01 -15.72
C ARG A 171 16.41 -11.53 -16.85
N ARG A 172 16.82 -12.44 -17.72
CA ARG A 172 17.22 -12.16 -19.10
C ARG A 172 16.03 -12.32 -20.03
N PRO A 173 16.07 -11.63 -21.18
CA PRO A 173 14.97 -11.21 -22.04
C PRO A 173 14.18 -12.35 -22.65
#